data_8647acccd1fc079dc1e25d0e4142573a
#
_entry.id   8647acccd1fc079dc1e25d0e4142573a
#
_cell.length_a   1.000
_cell.length_b   1.000
_cell.length_c   1.000
_cell.angle_alpha   90.00
_cell.angle_beta   90.00
_cell.angle_gamma   90.00
#
_symmetry.space_group_name_H-M   'P 1'
#
loop_
_entity.id
_entity.type
_entity.pdbx_description
1 polymer ?
#
loop_
_entity_poly.entity_id
_entity_poly.type
_entity_poly.pdbx_seq_one_letter_code
_entity_poly.pdbx_strand_id
1 'polypeptide(L)'
;MKLLNEILGTRYPIIQGGMANIATGEFAAACSNAGALGIIGAGGMNADTLRENIRRCKQLTTKPFGVNIMLMHPQADEFAKIVVEEGVQVVTTGAGNPGKYVPMWKAAGIKVIPVVAAAILAKHLEPLGIDAVIAEGTESGGHVGEMTTMALVPQVVDAVHIPVIAAGGIADGRQLAAALALGACGVQVGTCLLVSEECPIHENYKAALLKAKDSDTIVTGRSVGAPVRVLKNRMSREYVRQENAGADKMELEKYTLGSLRRAVFEGDTTTGSLMAGQVAGMLHEVRPVADILADLWDGGRQRIAALSTEC
;
A
#
# COMPACT_ATOMS: atom_id res chain seq x y z
N MET A 1 15.87 -17.56 -5.47
CA MET A 1 15.45 -16.16 -5.35
C MET A 1 15.66 -15.72 -3.90
N LYS A 2 16.25 -14.55 -3.65
CA LYS A 2 16.30 -13.99 -2.28
C LYS A 2 14.93 -13.47 -1.90
N LEU A 3 14.50 -13.74 -0.67
CA LEU A 3 13.27 -13.15 -0.15
C LEU A 3 13.46 -11.65 0.16
N LEU A 4 12.37 -10.92 0.19
CA LEU A 4 12.35 -9.47 0.38
C LEU A 4 13.00 -9.02 1.70
N ASN A 5 12.83 -9.79 2.77
CA ASN A 5 13.44 -9.50 4.07
C ASN A 5 14.98 -9.53 4.04
N GLU A 6 15.58 -10.37 3.19
CA GLU A 6 17.02 -10.38 2.99
C GLU A 6 17.52 -9.13 2.21
N ILE A 7 16.65 -8.57 1.37
CA ILE A 7 16.93 -7.35 0.59
C ILE A 7 16.81 -6.10 1.47
N LEU A 8 15.81 -6.07 2.35
CA LEU A 8 15.44 -4.89 3.14
C LEU A 8 16.00 -4.90 4.57
N GLY A 9 16.52 -6.04 5.05
CA GLY A 9 17.00 -6.18 6.43
C GLY A 9 15.84 -6.24 7.45
N THR A 10 14.67 -6.73 7.06
CA THR A 10 13.50 -6.89 7.91
C THR A 10 13.40 -8.33 8.45
N ARG A 11 12.51 -8.59 9.40
CA ARG A 11 12.24 -9.94 9.90
C ARG A 11 11.41 -10.75 8.92
N TYR A 12 10.37 -10.12 8.35
CA TYR A 12 9.44 -10.73 7.43
C TYR A 12 9.57 -10.14 6.01
N PRO A 13 9.29 -10.91 4.97
CA PRO A 13 9.24 -10.41 3.59
C PRO A 13 7.95 -9.62 3.32
N ILE A 14 7.64 -8.68 4.19
CA ILE A 14 6.38 -7.93 4.20
C ILE A 14 6.65 -6.43 4.27
N ILE A 15 5.97 -5.66 3.42
CA ILE A 15 5.92 -4.19 3.47
C ILE A 15 4.52 -3.77 3.95
N GLN A 16 4.45 -2.85 4.91
CA GLN A 16 3.22 -2.10 5.15
C GLN A 16 3.10 -1.01 4.09
N GLY A 17 2.04 -1.04 3.30
CA GLY A 17 1.84 -0.12 2.18
C GLY A 17 1.70 1.33 2.62
N GLY A 18 2.22 2.26 1.81
CA GLY A 18 2.03 3.70 2.03
C GLY A 18 0.56 4.10 1.83
N MET A 19 -0.10 4.56 2.88
CA MET A 19 -1.52 4.95 2.89
C MET A 19 -1.65 6.41 3.30
N ALA A 20 -2.13 7.26 2.38
CA ALA A 20 -2.31 8.68 2.63
C ALA A 20 -3.19 8.93 3.87
N ASN A 21 -2.81 9.90 4.71
CA ASN A 21 -3.45 10.25 5.99
C ASN A 21 -3.45 9.13 7.07
N ILE A 22 -3.03 7.91 6.75
CA ILE A 22 -3.08 6.74 7.65
C ILE A 22 -1.67 6.31 8.07
N ALA A 23 -0.76 6.16 7.12
CA ALA A 23 0.59 5.66 7.36
C ALA A 23 1.49 6.78 7.89
N THR A 24 1.36 7.08 9.19
CA THR A 24 2.17 8.06 9.93
C THR A 24 3.54 7.51 10.29
N GLY A 25 4.44 8.36 10.77
CA GLY A 25 5.76 7.95 11.29
C GLY A 25 5.64 6.97 12.47
N GLU A 26 4.64 7.14 13.31
CA GLU A 26 4.37 6.25 14.45
C GLU A 26 3.89 4.88 14.00
N PHE A 27 2.97 4.84 13.04
CA PHE A 27 2.46 3.59 12.51
C PHE A 27 3.53 2.83 11.71
N ALA A 28 4.33 3.53 10.91
CA ALA A 28 5.47 2.95 10.22
C ALA A 28 6.49 2.36 11.20
N ALA A 29 6.79 3.07 12.30
CA ALA A 29 7.68 2.56 13.35
C ALA A 29 7.13 1.31 14.02
N ALA A 30 5.82 1.26 14.32
CA ALA A 30 5.16 0.08 14.90
C ALA A 30 5.28 -1.12 13.96
N CYS A 31 5.00 -0.96 12.67
CA CYS A 31 5.16 -2.01 11.66
C CYS A 31 6.62 -2.48 11.52
N SER A 32 7.59 -1.56 11.57
CA SER A 32 9.02 -1.89 11.50
C SER A 32 9.48 -2.65 12.75
N ASN A 33 9.06 -2.24 13.94
CA ASN A 33 9.35 -2.93 15.19
C ASN A 33 8.72 -4.32 15.24
N ALA A 34 7.55 -4.50 14.62
CA ALA A 34 6.89 -5.79 14.49
C ALA A 34 7.54 -6.71 13.43
N GLY A 35 8.46 -6.21 12.60
CA GLY A 35 9.28 -7.01 11.70
C GLY A 35 9.00 -6.87 10.21
N ALA A 36 8.05 -6.03 9.79
CA ALA A 36 7.84 -5.63 8.40
C ALA A 36 8.72 -4.42 8.02
N LEU A 37 8.66 -3.96 6.78
CA LEU A 37 9.10 -2.62 6.42
C LEU A 37 7.92 -1.66 6.60
N GLY A 38 7.96 -0.80 7.60
CA GLY A 38 6.99 0.27 7.76
C GLY A 38 7.23 1.39 6.74
N ILE A 39 6.17 1.93 6.17
CA ILE A 39 6.24 3.00 5.16
C ILE A 39 5.41 4.20 5.60
N ILE A 40 6.02 5.37 5.64
CA ILE A 40 5.32 6.65 5.85
C ILE A 40 4.65 7.06 4.54
N GLY A 41 3.36 7.33 4.54
CA GLY A 41 2.59 7.73 3.37
C GLY A 41 2.53 9.24 3.19
N ALA A 42 3.39 9.83 2.35
CA ALA A 42 3.49 11.28 2.18
C ALA A 42 2.29 11.93 1.46
N GLY A 43 1.39 11.17 0.85
CA GLY A 43 0.32 11.69 -0.01
C GLY A 43 -0.68 12.66 0.62
N GLY A 44 -0.75 12.74 1.94
CA GLY A 44 -1.59 13.71 2.66
C GLY A 44 -0.83 14.76 3.46
N MET A 45 0.50 14.87 3.25
CA MET A 45 1.40 15.70 4.03
C MET A 45 1.90 16.91 3.21
N ASN A 46 2.39 17.92 3.89
CA ASN A 46 3.30 18.92 3.34
C ASN A 46 4.75 18.56 3.73
N ALA A 47 5.72 19.36 3.27
CA ALA A 47 7.15 19.13 3.52
C ALA A 47 7.52 19.06 5.00
N ASP A 48 7.01 20.00 5.80
CA ASP A 48 7.27 20.05 7.24
C ASP A 48 6.70 18.82 7.96
N THR A 49 5.45 18.49 7.67
CA THR A 49 4.78 17.32 8.24
C THR A 49 5.48 16.01 7.85
N LEU A 50 5.98 15.88 6.61
CA LEU A 50 6.76 14.72 6.22
C LEU A 50 8.05 14.62 7.02
N ARG A 51 8.78 15.72 7.17
CA ARG A 51 10.03 15.77 7.97
C ARG A 51 9.78 15.40 9.43
N GLU A 52 8.72 15.93 10.03
CA GLU A 52 8.30 15.59 11.40
C GLU A 52 8.00 14.09 11.54
N ASN A 53 7.24 13.51 10.61
CA ASN A 53 6.92 12.09 10.63
C ASN A 53 8.16 11.20 10.47
N ILE A 54 9.12 11.55 9.61
CA ILE A 54 10.38 10.83 9.47
C ILE A 54 11.18 10.87 10.78
N ARG A 55 11.31 12.05 11.38
CA ARG A 55 12.04 12.23 12.66
C ARG A 55 11.35 11.49 13.80
N ARG A 56 10.03 11.55 13.85
CA ARG A 56 9.25 10.80 14.84
C ARG A 56 9.43 9.29 14.67
N CYS A 57 9.41 8.77 13.45
CA CYS A 57 9.69 7.37 13.17
C CYS A 57 11.08 6.96 13.69
N LYS A 58 12.11 7.74 13.41
CA LYS A 58 13.48 7.49 13.90
C LYS A 58 13.62 7.49 15.43
N GLN A 59 12.79 8.25 16.13
CA GLN A 59 12.76 8.24 17.61
C GLN A 59 12.14 6.93 18.15
N LEU A 60 11.24 6.31 17.41
CA LEU A 60 10.45 5.15 17.85
C LEU A 60 11.02 3.80 17.38
N THR A 61 11.90 3.81 16.38
CA THR A 61 12.51 2.58 15.85
C THR A 61 13.93 2.79 15.37
N THR A 62 14.77 1.77 15.55
CA THR A 62 16.09 1.63 14.91
C THR A 62 16.04 0.68 13.71
N LYS A 63 14.87 0.12 13.41
CA LYS A 63 14.66 -0.81 12.29
C LYS A 63 14.49 -0.05 10.97
N PRO A 64 14.74 -0.71 9.82
CA PRO A 64 14.51 -0.10 8.52
C PRO A 64 13.05 0.36 8.36
N PHE A 65 12.87 1.53 7.76
CA PHE A 65 11.59 2.06 7.33
C PHE A 65 11.74 2.82 6.02
N GLY A 66 10.64 3.13 5.38
CA GLY A 66 10.62 3.87 4.12
C GLY A 66 9.60 4.99 4.06
N VAL A 67 9.58 5.68 2.93
CA VAL A 67 8.61 6.73 2.61
C VAL A 67 7.97 6.41 1.26
N ASN A 68 6.65 6.50 1.17
CA ASN A 68 5.92 6.46 -0.10
C ASN A 68 5.69 7.88 -0.61
N ILE A 69 6.14 8.16 -1.83
CA ILE A 69 5.94 9.43 -2.50
C ILE A 69 4.99 9.23 -3.69
N MET A 70 3.83 9.88 -3.65
CA MET A 70 2.95 10.00 -4.79
C MET A 70 3.52 11.05 -5.75
N LEU A 71 3.99 10.62 -6.93
CA LEU A 71 4.77 11.51 -7.83
C LEU A 71 3.94 12.62 -8.47
N MET A 72 2.60 12.53 -8.44
CA MET A 72 1.70 13.60 -8.84
C MET A 72 1.47 14.65 -7.74
N HIS A 73 2.04 14.45 -6.55
CA HIS A 73 1.90 15.43 -5.46
C HIS A 73 2.62 16.74 -5.82
N PRO A 74 2.02 17.94 -5.57
CA PRO A 74 2.65 19.23 -5.92
C PRO A 74 4.05 19.43 -5.31
N GLN A 75 4.31 18.87 -4.12
CA GLN A 75 5.60 18.93 -3.43
C GLN A 75 6.47 17.69 -3.64
N ALA A 76 6.24 16.87 -4.67
CA ALA A 76 7.01 15.65 -4.89
C ALA A 76 8.52 15.91 -5.02
N ASP A 77 8.92 17.02 -5.65
CA ASP A 77 10.32 17.43 -5.80
C ASP A 77 10.98 17.74 -4.44
N GLU A 78 10.23 18.34 -3.53
CA GLU A 78 10.69 18.65 -2.17
C GLU A 78 10.76 17.38 -1.32
N PHE A 79 9.74 16.53 -1.37
CA PHE A 79 9.74 15.24 -0.69
C PHE A 79 10.93 14.37 -1.11
N ALA A 80 11.27 14.39 -2.42
CA ALA A 80 12.41 13.65 -2.95
C ALA A 80 13.75 14.09 -2.35
N LYS A 81 13.91 15.37 -1.98
CA LYS A 81 15.09 15.90 -1.29
C LYS A 81 15.06 15.56 0.20
N ILE A 82 13.88 15.72 0.84
CA ILE A 82 13.72 15.44 2.28
C ILE A 82 14.11 14.01 2.63
N VAL A 83 13.74 13.01 1.82
CA VAL A 83 14.10 11.61 2.10
C VAL A 83 15.62 11.39 2.05
N VAL A 84 16.36 12.14 1.22
CA VAL A 84 17.83 12.12 1.19
C VAL A 84 18.41 12.81 2.42
N GLU A 85 17.96 14.03 2.71
CA GLU A 85 18.42 14.84 3.84
C GLU A 85 18.19 14.12 5.18
N GLU A 86 17.05 13.47 5.30
CA GLU A 86 16.70 12.71 6.50
C GLU A 86 17.24 11.27 6.48
N GLY A 87 18.02 10.83 5.48
CA GLY A 87 18.64 9.51 5.43
C GLY A 87 17.65 8.34 5.51
N VAL A 88 16.54 8.42 4.76
CA VAL A 88 15.56 7.33 4.63
C VAL A 88 16.18 6.18 3.84
N GLN A 89 15.93 4.94 4.23
CA GLN A 89 16.56 3.77 3.60
C GLN A 89 15.83 3.28 2.34
N VAL A 90 14.51 3.46 2.29
CA VAL A 90 13.67 2.94 1.19
C VAL A 90 12.67 4.01 0.76
N VAL A 91 12.54 4.18 -0.53
CA VAL A 91 11.47 5.00 -1.14
C VAL A 91 10.61 4.10 -2.02
N THR A 92 9.30 4.10 -1.76
CA THR A 92 8.30 3.56 -2.70
C THR A 92 7.63 4.71 -3.43
N THR A 93 7.22 4.51 -4.67
CA THR A 93 6.54 5.55 -5.44
C THR A 93 5.30 5.02 -6.12
N GLY A 94 4.30 5.87 -6.29
CA GLY A 94 3.11 5.60 -7.09
C GLY A 94 2.73 6.81 -7.94
N ALA A 95 1.80 6.61 -8.87
CA ALA A 95 1.22 7.67 -9.70
C ALA A 95 2.27 8.53 -10.44
N GLY A 96 3.17 7.88 -11.20
CA GLY A 96 4.14 8.57 -12.04
C GLY A 96 5.43 7.78 -12.26
N ASN A 97 6.38 8.40 -13.01
CA ASN A 97 7.68 7.84 -13.30
C ASN A 97 8.74 8.45 -12.37
N PRO A 98 9.45 7.65 -11.53
CA PRO A 98 10.47 8.14 -10.60
C PRO A 98 11.80 8.51 -11.28
N GLY A 99 11.96 8.32 -12.58
CA GLY A 99 13.25 8.38 -13.29
C GLY A 99 14.09 9.62 -13.00
N LYS A 100 13.47 10.79 -12.86
CA LYS A 100 14.19 12.03 -12.54
C LYS A 100 14.80 12.03 -11.13
N TYR A 101 14.30 11.22 -10.20
CA TYR A 101 14.79 11.18 -8.82
C TYR A 101 15.74 10.02 -8.54
N VAL A 102 15.64 8.93 -9.33
CA VAL A 102 16.43 7.71 -9.12
C VAL A 102 17.93 7.98 -8.97
N PRO A 103 18.59 8.79 -9.83
CA PRO A 103 20.02 9.05 -9.69
C PRO A 103 20.39 9.65 -8.32
N MET A 104 19.61 10.63 -7.83
CA MET A 104 19.81 11.26 -6.52
C MET A 104 19.63 10.28 -5.37
N TRP A 105 18.56 9.50 -5.40
CA TRP A 105 18.27 8.49 -4.36
C TRP A 105 19.31 7.37 -4.34
N LYS A 106 19.74 6.88 -5.51
CA LYS A 106 20.79 5.86 -5.61
C LYS A 106 22.13 6.38 -5.09
N ALA A 107 22.50 7.63 -5.39
CA ALA A 107 23.71 8.25 -4.88
C ALA A 107 23.69 8.36 -3.34
N ALA A 108 22.51 8.51 -2.73
CA ALA A 108 22.30 8.53 -1.29
C ALA A 108 22.17 7.11 -0.66
N GLY A 109 22.29 6.04 -1.46
CA GLY A 109 22.15 4.66 -0.97
C GLY A 109 20.70 4.21 -0.70
N ILE A 110 19.71 5.00 -1.15
CA ILE A 110 18.28 4.70 -0.97
C ILE A 110 17.85 3.59 -1.93
N LYS A 111 17.11 2.61 -1.45
CA LYS A 111 16.45 1.62 -2.28
C LYS A 111 15.16 2.20 -2.87
N VAL A 112 14.98 2.05 -4.17
CA VAL A 112 13.85 2.61 -4.91
C VAL A 112 12.94 1.48 -5.39
N ILE A 113 11.68 1.50 -4.95
CA ILE A 113 10.71 0.42 -5.18
C ILE A 113 9.37 1.02 -5.65
N PRO A 114 9.21 1.27 -6.95
CA PRO A 114 7.95 1.81 -7.48
C PRO A 114 6.82 0.78 -7.49
N VAL A 115 5.58 1.29 -7.39
CA VAL A 115 4.34 0.51 -7.56
C VAL A 115 3.90 0.57 -9.01
N VAL A 116 3.55 -0.58 -9.58
CA VAL A 116 3.06 -0.73 -10.95
C VAL A 116 1.79 -1.58 -11.01
N ALA A 117 0.91 -1.25 -11.95
CA ALA A 117 -0.33 -1.98 -12.21
C ALA A 117 -0.30 -2.74 -13.56
N ALA A 118 0.85 -2.79 -14.23
CA ALA A 118 1.02 -3.50 -15.50
C ALA A 118 2.50 -3.88 -15.73
N ALA A 119 2.74 -5.01 -16.40
CA ALA A 119 4.09 -5.50 -16.68
C ALA A 119 4.90 -4.54 -17.58
N ILE A 120 4.25 -3.86 -18.51
CA ILE A 120 4.92 -2.87 -19.37
C ILE A 120 5.52 -1.70 -18.56
N LEU A 121 4.89 -1.29 -17.46
CA LEU A 121 5.43 -0.26 -16.59
C LEU A 121 6.69 -0.75 -15.88
N ALA A 122 6.69 -1.98 -15.38
CA ALA A 122 7.87 -2.59 -14.76
C ALA A 122 9.06 -2.64 -15.74
N LYS A 123 8.84 -3.08 -16.99
CA LYS A 123 9.85 -3.08 -18.05
C LYS A 123 10.45 -1.69 -18.32
N HIS A 124 9.63 -0.64 -18.30
CA HIS A 124 10.10 0.73 -18.51
C HIS A 124 10.90 1.28 -17.33
N LEU A 125 10.63 0.79 -16.11
CA LEU A 125 11.29 1.28 -14.89
C LEU A 125 12.58 0.55 -14.57
N GLU A 126 12.71 -0.74 -14.93
CA GLU A 126 13.91 -1.55 -14.63
C GLU A 126 15.22 -0.90 -15.12
N PRO A 127 15.31 -0.38 -16.40
CA PRO A 127 16.54 0.26 -16.88
C PRO A 127 16.96 1.52 -16.12
N LEU A 128 16.07 2.08 -15.30
CA LEU A 128 16.38 3.25 -14.47
C LEU A 128 17.23 2.93 -13.24
N GLY A 129 17.50 1.62 -12.96
CA GLY A 129 18.29 1.17 -11.83
C GLY A 129 17.52 1.11 -10.50
N ILE A 130 16.21 0.89 -10.55
CA ILE A 130 15.39 0.61 -9.37
C ILE A 130 15.76 -0.74 -8.74
N ASP A 131 15.51 -0.93 -7.45
CA ASP A 131 15.97 -2.10 -6.69
C ASP A 131 14.97 -3.27 -6.69
N ALA A 132 13.69 -2.98 -6.82
CA ALA A 132 12.58 -3.93 -6.92
C ALA A 132 11.35 -3.21 -7.46
N VAL A 133 10.27 -3.95 -7.71
CA VAL A 133 8.98 -3.40 -8.15
C VAL A 133 7.83 -4.02 -7.35
N ILE A 134 6.83 -3.21 -6.98
CA ILE A 134 5.59 -3.69 -6.37
C ILE A 134 4.54 -3.82 -7.46
N ALA A 135 4.11 -5.06 -7.75
CA ALA A 135 3.02 -5.37 -8.66
C ALA A 135 1.69 -5.35 -7.89
N GLU A 136 0.91 -4.28 -8.06
CA GLU A 136 -0.33 -4.06 -7.29
C GLU A 136 -1.56 -4.35 -8.14
N GLY A 137 -2.29 -5.41 -7.75
CA GLY A 137 -3.54 -5.81 -8.39
C GLY A 137 -4.74 -4.97 -7.97
N THR A 138 -5.81 -5.05 -8.77
CA THR A 138 -7.04 -4.28 -8.61
C THR A 138 -7.80 -4.59 -7.32
N GLU A 139 -7.47 -5.66 -6.61
CA GLU A 139 -8.05 -6.03 -5.31
C GLU A 139 -7.63 -5.10 -4.18
N SER A 140 -6.62 -4.24 -4.39
CA SER A 140 -6.14 -3.27 -3.40
C SER A 140 -7.19 -2.22 -3.05
N GLY A 141 -7.01 -1.54 -1.92
CA GLY A 141 -7.76 -0.34 -1.55
C GLY A 141 -7.08 0.93 -2.04
N GLY A 142 -7.83 2.02 -2.18
CA GLY A 142 -7.32 3.26 -2.73
C GLY A 142 -7.22 3.22 -4.26
N HIS A 143 -6.22 3.86 -4.84
CA HIS A 143 -6.04 3.87 -6.29
C HIS A 143 -5.75 2.46 -6.81
N VAL A 144 -6.45 2.05 -7.87
CA VAL A 144 -6.35 0.70 -8.43
C VAL A 144 -6.10 0.71 -9.93
N GLY A 145 -5.35 -0.30 -10.40
CA GLY A 145 -5.29 -0.66 -11.81
C GLY A 145 -6.44 -1.59 -12.21
N GLU A 146 -6.34 -2.18 -13.39
CA GLU A 146 -7.37 -3.07 -13.94
C GLU A 146 -7.05 -4.55 -13.71
N MET A 147 -5.76 -4.93 -13.68
CA MET A 147 -5.36 -6.33 -13.58
C MET A 147 -5.52 -6.87 -12.15
N THR A 148 -5.99 -8.11 -12.04
CA THR A 148 -6.02 -8.83 -10.76
C THR A 148 -4.62 -9.31 -10.37
N THR A 149 -4.35 -9.45 -9.08
CA THR A 149 -3.06 -9.87 -8.53
C THR A 149 -2.60 -11.21 -9.09
N MET A 150 -3.52 -12.19 -9.19
CA MET A 150 -3.25 -13.52 -9.74
C MET A 150 -2.75 -13.48 -11.19
N ALA A 151 -3.22 -12.55 -12.01
CA ALA A 151 -2.81 -12.40 -13.41
C ALA A 151 -1.61 -11.45 -13.57
N LEU A 152 -1.51 -10.41 -12.73
CA LEU A 152 -0.48 -9.38 -12.83
C LEU A 152 0.89 -9.90 -12.39
N VAL A 153 0.96 -10.53 -11.22
CA VAL A 153 2.24 -10.88 -10.57
C VAL A 153 3.11 -11.76 -11.47
N PRO A 154 2.64 -12.90 -12.04
CA PRO A 154 3.48 -13.73 -12.88
C PRO A 154 3.91 -13.00 -14.17
N GLN A 155 3.06 -12.15 -14.77
CA GLN A 155 3.42 -11.37 -15.94
C GLN A 155 4.52 -10.33 -15.63
N VAL A 156 4.51 -9.74 -14.43
CA VAL A 156 5.59 -8.84 -14.02
C VAL A 156 6.86 -9.63 -13.73
N VAL A 157 6.77 -10.78 -13.04
CA VAL A 157 7.91 -11.68 -12.77
C VAL A 157 8.60 -12.11 -14.06
N ASP A 158 7.83 -12.48 -15.07
CA ASP A 158 8.38 -12.88 -16.38
C ASP A 158 8.95 -11.71 -17.18
N ALA A 159 8.54 -10.48 -16.85
CA ALA A 159 8.86 -9.28 -17.62
C ALA A 159 10.15 -8.59 -17.19
N VAL A 160 10.64 -8.80 -15.95
CA VAL A 160 11.79 -8.10 -15.37
C VAL A 160 12.75 -9.08 -14.67
N HIS A 161 13.99 -8.64 -14.45
CA HIS A 161 15.02 -9.42 -13.75
C HIS A 161 15.20 -8.99 -12.28
N ILE A 162 14.62 -7.85 -11.91
CA ILE A 162 14.63 -7.34 -10.53
C ILE A 162 13.56 -8.03 -9.67
N PRO A 163 13.71 -8.04 -8.33
CA PRO A 163 12.73 -8.62 -7.43
C PRO A 163 11.33 -8.01 -7.59
N VAL A 164 10.31 -8.86 -7.60
CA VAL A 164 8.90 -8.46 -7.68
C VAL A 164 8.21 -8.72 -6.35
N ILE A 165 7.47 -7.74 -5.88
CA ILE A 165 6.69 -7.77 -4.63
C ILE A 165 5.22 -7.77 -5.02
N ALA A 166 4.42 -8.71 -4.51
CA ALA A 166 2.99 -8.75 -4.78
C ALA A 166 2.21 -7.83 -3.83
N ALA A 167 1.23 -7.11 -4.35
CA ALA A 167 0.31 -6.28 -3.58
C ALA A 167 -1.12 -6.38 -4.10
N GLY A 168 -2.11 -6.13 -3.22
CA GLY A 168 -3.53 -6.26 -3.54
C GLY A 168 -4.06 -7.66 -3.24
N GLY A 169 -5.17 -7.73 -2.51
CA GLY A 169 -5.83 -8.98 -2.19
C GLY A 169 -5.11 -9.89 -1.18
N ILE A 170 -4.22 -9.35 -0.35
CA ILE A 170 -3.41 -10.12 0.59
C ILE A 170 -3.74 -9.70 2.03
N ALA A 171 -4.27 -10.63 2.83
CA ALA A 171 -4.65 -10.42 4.23
C ALA A 171 -4.30 -11.57 5.16
N ASP A 172 -3.99 -12.75 4.65
CA ASP A 172 -3.59 -13.91 5.46
C ASP A 172 -2.49 -14.75 4.79
N GLY A 173 -2.02 -15.78 5.49
CA GLY A 173 -0.93 -16.65 5.03
C GLY A 173 -1.23 -17.42 3.74
N ARG A 174 -2.50 -17.68 3.41
CA ARG A 174 -2.87 -18.38 2.16
C ARG A 174 -2.52 -17.53 0.94
N GLN A 175 -2.83 -16.25 1.00
CA GLN A 175 -2.54 -15.29 -0.07
C GLN A 175 -1.04 -14.95 -0.13
N LEU A 176 -0.34 -14.89 1.01
CA LEU A 176 1.11 -14.76 1.03
C LEU A 176 1.78 -15.97 0.36
N ALA A 177 1.36 -17.20 0.68
CA ALA A 177 1.87 -18.41 0.03
C ALA A 177 1.62 -18.40 -1.48
N ALA A 178 0.42 -18.00 -1.90
CA ALA A 178 0.07 -17.86 -3.32
C ALA A 178 0.96 -16.82 -4.03
N ALA A 179 1.21 -15.66 -3.42
CA ALA A 179 2.09 -14.63 -3.98
C ALA A 179 3.52 -15.15 -4.19
N LEU A 180 4.07 -15.91 -3.23
CA LEU A 180 5.38 -16.54 -3.35
C LEU A 180 5.37 -17.61 -4.46
N ALA A 181 4.30 -18.40 -4.58
CA ALA A 181 4.15 -19.40 -5.64
C ALA A 181 4.06 -18.77 -7.05
N LEU A 182 3.54 -17.56 -7.16
CA LEU A 182 3.52 -16.77 -8.39
C LEU A 182 4.88 -16.14 -8.75
N GLY A 183 5.91 -16.34 -7.92
CA GLY A 183 7.27 -15.84 -8.15
C GLY A 183 7.60 -14.53 -7.46
N ALA A 184 6.71 -13.96 -6.64
CA ALA A 184 7.03 -12.78 -5.85
C ALA A 184 8.07 -13.09 -4.76
N CYS A 185 8.95 -12.13 -4.44
CA CYS A 185 9.94 -12.26 -3.36
C CYS A 185 9.40 -11.89 -1.97
N GLY A 186 8.19 -11.36 -1.91
CA GLY A 186 7.50 -10.91 -0.70
C GLY A 186 6.21 -10.19 -1.07
N VAL A 187 5.58 -9.57 -0.08
CA VAL A 187 4.27 -8.92 -0.26
C VAL A 187 4.24 -7.51 0.32
N GLN A 188 3.39 -6.65 -0.26
CA GLN A 188 2.94 -5.41 0.37
C GLN A 188 1.48 -5.57 0.79
N VAL A 189 1.16 -5.21 2.01
CA VAL A 189 -0.19 -5.30 2.58
C VAL A 189 -0.63 -3.95 3.15
N GLY A 190 -1.93 -3.67 3.07
CA GLY A 190 -2.52 -2.43 3.61
C GLY A 190 -3.78 -2.73 4.42
N THR A 191 -4.82 -3.24 3.78
CA THR A 191 -6.17 -3.38 4.34
C THR A 191 -6.21 -4.18 5.64
N CYS A 192 -5.46 -5.29 5.74
CA CYS A 192 -5.41 -6.08 6.98
C CYS A 192 -4.78 -5.32 8.15
N LEU A 193 -3.90 -4.36 7.88
CA LEU A 193 -3.27 -3.54 8.91
C LEU A 193 -4.15 -2.36 9.37
N LEU A 194 -5.23 -2.04 8.67
CA LEU A 194 -6.18 -1.00 9.09
C LEU A 194 -6.91 -1.38 10.39
N VAL A 195 -7.05 -2.68 10.67
CA VAL A 195 -7.63 -3.18 11.93
C VAL A 195 -6.57 -3.51 12.97
N SER A 196 -5.34 -2.98 12.83
CA SER A 196 -4.37 -3.09 13.92
C SER A 196 -4.64 -2.06 15.01
N GLU A 197 -4.25 -2.39 16.24
CA GLU A 197 -4.35 -1.49 17.40
C GLU A 197 -3.60 -0.19 17.14
N GLU A 198 -2.41 -0.29 16.52
CA GLU A 198 -1.50 0.83 16.27
C GLU A 198 -1.91 1.68 15.06
N CYS A 199 -2.83 1.22 14.22
CA CYS A 199 -3.31 2.01 13.09
C CYS A 199 -4.14 3.21 13.56
N PRO A 200 -3.76 4.47 13.19
CA PRO A 200 -4.33 5.68 13.78
C PRO A 200 -5.69 6.10 13.19
N ILE A 201 -6.37 5.23 12.44
CA ILE A 201 -7.70 5.54 11.92
C ILE A 201 -8.75 5.55 13.03
N HIS A 202 -9.78 6.36 12.85
CA HIS A 202 -10.90 6.46 13.78
C HIS A 202 -11.60 5.10 14.00
N GLU A 203 -12.06 4.83 15.22
CA GLU A 203 -12.71 3.56 15.61
C GLU A 203 -13.95 3.22 14.76
N ASN A 204 -14.70 4.22 14.30
CA ASN A 204 -15.82 4.01 13.38
C ASN A 204 -15.36 3.40 12.05
N TYR A 205 -14.16 3.76 11.58
CA TYR A 205 -13.59 3.19 10.35
C TYR A 205 -13.21 1.72 10.59
N LYS A 206 -12.51 1.41 11.70
CA LYS A 206 -12.21 0.02 12.08
C LYS A 206 -13.50 -0.80 12.20
N ALA A 207 -14.51 -0.26 12.88
CA ALA A 207 -15.82 -0.93 13.02
C ALA A 207 -16.53 -1.18 11.67
N ALA A 208 -16.39 -0.26 10.71
CA ALA A 208 -16.92 -0.45 9.36
C ALA A 208 -16.19 -1.58 8.61
N LEU A 209 -14.87 -1.69 8.77
CA LEU A 209 -14.05 -2.77 8.20
C LEU A 209 -14.45 -4.13 8.79
N LEU A 210 -14.62 -4.24 10.11
CA LEU A 210 -15.00 -5.48 10.78
C LEU A 210 -16.42 -5.97 10.43
N LYS A 211 -17.28 -5.08 9.92
CA LYS A 211 -18.63 -5.42 9.44
C LYS A 211 -18.68 -5.73 7.95
N ALA A 212 -17.60 -5.44 7.22
CA ALA A 212 -17.55 -5.61 5.77
C ALA A 212 -17.69 -7.08 5.38
N LYS A 213 -18.41 -7.32 4.29
CA LYS A 213 -18.56 -8.63 3.65
C LYS A 213 -17.74 -8.66 2.35
N ASP A 214 -17.69 -9.80 1.72
CA ASP A 214 -16.97 -10.06 0.46
C ASP A 214 -17.32 -9.10 -0.69
N SER A 215 -18.56 -8.64 -0.75
CA SER A 215 -19.08 -7.75 -1.80
C SER A 215 -19.17 -6.28 -1.40
N ASP A 216 -18.65 -5.88 -0.23
CA ASP A 216 -18.85 -4.52 0.32
C ASP A 216 -17.83 -3.48 -0.14
N THR A 217 -17.01 -3.78 -1.14
CA THR A 217 -16.19 -2.78 -1.81
C THR A 217 -16.75 -2.35 -3.15
N ILE A 218 -16.42 -1.14 -3.60
CA ILE A 218 -16.79 -0.60 -4.90
C ILE A 218 -15.64 0.28 -5.42
N VAL A 219 -15.46 0.36 -6.73
CA VAL A 219 -14.52 1.28 -7.37
C VAL A 219 -15.29 2.48 -7.90
N THR A 220 -14.85 3.68 -7.52
CA THR A 220 -15.33 4.97 -8.01
C THR A 220 -14.30 5.57 -8.96
N GLY A 221 -14.69 6.48 -9.85
CA GLY A 221 -13.78 7.30 -10.65
C GLY A 221 -13.19 6.62 -11.90
N ARG A 222 -13.75 5.53 -12.38
CA ARG A 222 -13.31 4.87 -13.62
C ARG A 222 -13.52 5.77 -14.84
N SER A 223 -14.66 6.42 -14.96
CA SER A 223 -15.00 7.28 -16.09
C SER A 223 -14.09 8.50 -16.22
N VAL A 224 -13.50 8.95 -15.10
CA VAL A 224 -12.62 10.13 -15.06
C VAL A 224 -11.13 9.76 -14.94
N GLY A 225 -10.79 8.49 -15.13
CA GLY A 225 -9.40 8.02 -15.12
C GLY A 225 -8.71 8.05 -13.75
N ALA A 226 -9.48 8.08 -12.66
CA ALA A 226 -8.98 8.08 -11.29
C ALA A 226 -9.67 7.01 -10.43
N PRO A 227 -9.55 5.72 -10.79
CA PRO A 227 -10.25 4.65 -10.10
C PRO A 227 -9.74 4.47 -8.66
N VAL A 228 -10.68 4.47 -7.70
CA VAL A 228 -10.40 4.30 -6.26
C VAL A 228 -11.34 3.28 -5.65
N ARG A 229 -10.79 2.24 -5.00
CA ARG A 229 -11.59 1.24 -4.26
C ARG A 229 -11.81 1.69 -2.83
N VAL A 230 -13.08 1.67 -2.43
CA VAL A 230 -13.54 2.04 -1.09
C VAL A 230 -14.60 1.04 -0.59
N LEU A 231 -14.89 1.03 0.72
CA LEU A 231 -16.09 0.39 1.24
C LEU A 231 -17.35 1.11 0.72
N LYS A 232 -18.40 0.33 0.47
CA LYS A 232 -19.70 0.86 0.08
C LYS A 232 -20.34 1.63 1.22
N ASN A 233 -20.63 2.90 1.01
CA ASN A 233 -21.39 3.76 1.90
C ASN A 233 -22.33 4.66 1.09
N ARG A 234 -22.98 5.65 1.73
CA ARG A 234 -23.86 6.58 1.05
C ARG A 234 -23.13 7.37 -0.04
N MET A 235 -21.94 7.91 0.29
CA MET A 235 -21.14 8.71 -0.64
C MET A 235 -20.73 7.89 -1.86
N SER A 236 -20.14 6.72 -1.68
CA SER A 236 -19.62 5.92 -2.80
C SER A 236 -20.72 5.41 -3.73
N ARG A 237 -21.91 5.08 -3.19
CA ARG A 237 -23.07 4.72 -4.00
C ARG A 237 -23.61 5.90 -4.82
N GLU A 238 -23.68 7.07 -4.20
CA GLU A 238 -24.10 8.30 -4.88
C GLU A 238 -23.10 8.70 -5.95
N TYR A 239 -21.80 8.62 -5.66
CA TYR A 239 -20.73 8.87 -6.63
C TYR A 239 -20.92 8.00 -7.88
N VAL A 240 -21.03 6.68 -7.71
CA VAL A 240 -21.21 5.75 -8.85
C VAL A 240 -22.53 6.00 -9.58
N ARG A 241 -23.58 6.40 -8.88
CA ARG A 241 -24.85 6.78 -9.52
C ARG A 241 -24.67 7.99 -10.44
N GLN A 242 -23.96 9.02 -9.98
CA GLN A 242 -23.67 10.23 -10.78
C GLN A 242 -22.69 9.92 -11.91
N GLU A 243 -21.66 9.13 -11.67
CA GLU A 243 -20.72 8.65 -12.67
C GLU A 243 -21.41 7.93 -13.82
N ASN A 244 -22.35 7.02 -13.51
CA ASN A 244 -23.14 6.29 -14.51
C ASN A 244 -24.16 7.20 -15.23
N ALA A 245 -24.54 8.32 -14.64
CA ALA A 245 -25.40 9.33 -15.27
C ALA A 245 -24.60 10.31 -16.18
N GLY A 246 -23.27 10.15 -16.27
CA GLY A 246 -22.40 10.97 -17.12
C GLY A 246 -21.92 12.25 -16.47
N ALA A 247 -21.94 12.37 -15.14
CA ALA A 247 -21.39 13.52 -14.43
C ALA A 247 -19.90 13.72 -14.76
N ASP A 248 -19.49 14.97 -14.92
CA ASP A 248 -18.11 15.31 -15.22
C ASP A 248 -17.18 15.21 -14.00
N LYS A 249 -15.88 15.35 -14.24
CA LYS A 249 -14.86 15.26 -13.19
C LYS A 249 -15.09 16.27 -12.06
N MET A 250 -15.45 17.50 -12.37
CA MET A 250 -15.67 18.55 -11.37
C MET A 250 -16.87 18.27 -10.47
N GLU A 251 -17.93 17.71 -11.06
CA GLU A 251 -19.12 17.30 -10.30
C GLU A 251 -18.80 16.14 -9.36
N LEU A 252 -18.05 15.15 -9.84
CA LEU A 252 -17.64 13.98 -9.05
C LEU A 252 -16.65 14.32 -7.95
N GLU A 253 -15.71 15.26 -8.16
CA GLU A 253 -14.76 15.71 -7.14
C GLU A 253 -15.43 16.28 -5.90
N LYS A 254 -16.63 16.88 -6.00
CA LYS A 254 -17.39 17.41 -4.85
C LYS A 254 -17.66 16.34 -3.80
N TYR A 255 -17.79 15.07 -4.18
CA TYR A 255 -17.99 13.96 -3.26
C TYR A 255 -16.70 13.52 -2.56
N THR A 256 -15.56 13.62 -3.23
CA THR A 256 -14.29 13.03 -2.77
C THR A 256 -13.34 14.04 -2.14
N LEU A 257 -13.54 15.35 -2.36
CA LEU A 257 -12.68 16.37 -1.77
C LEU A 257 -12.70 16.30 -0.22
N GLY A 258 -11.53 16.02 0.37
CA GLY A 258 -11.36 15.86 1.82
C GLY A 258 -12.05 14.63 2.41
N SER A 259 -12.69 13.77 1.62
CA SER A 259 -13.46 12.62 2.11
C SER A 259 -12.61 11.58 2.84
N LEU A 260 -11.40 11.30 2.39
CA LEU A 260 -10.48 10.40 3.09
C LEU A 260 -10.11 10.97 4.47
N ARG A 261 -9.83 12.26 4.56
CA ARG A 261 -9.52 12.92 5.82
C ARG A 261 -10.67 12.81 6.82
N ARG A 262 -11.92 13.06 6.36
CA ARG A 262 -13.12 12.89 7.21
C ARG A 262 -13.26 11.45 7.69
N ALA A 263 -13.05 10.46 6.84
CA ALA A 263 -13.10 9.06 7.25
C ALA A 263 -12.04 8.73 8.32
N VAL A 264 -10.80 9.16 8.09
CA VAL A 264 -9.64 8.80 8.94
C VAL A 264 -9.69 9.48 10.29
N PHE A 265 -9.93 10.80 10.34
CA PHE A 265 -9.79 11.60 11.56
C PHE A 265 -11.12 11.90 12.28
N GLU A 266 -12.21 12.00 11.52
CA GLU A 266 -13.53 12.36 12.08
C GLU A 266 -14.46 11.14 12.20
N GLY A 267 -14.04 9.99 11.66
CA GLY A 267 -14.83 8.76 11.69
C GLY A 267 -16.13 8.84 10.89
N ASP A 268 -16.19 9.71 9.88
CA ASP A 268 -17.34 9.81 9.00
C ASP A 268 -17.38 8.60 8.03
N THR A 269 -18.19 7.62 8.38
CA THR A 269 -18.42 6.43 7.55
C THR A 269 -19.52 6.61 6.52
N THR A 270 -20.19 7.76 6.49
CA THR A 270 -21.34 8.05 5.61
C THR A 270 -20.91 8.81 4.34
N THR A 271 -20.12 9.88 4.52
CA THR A 271 -19.61 10.74 3.44
C THR A 271 -18.10 10.66 3.26
N GLY A 272 -17.40 9.94 4.14
CA GLY A 272 -15.97 9.70 4.04
C GLY A 272 -15.62 8.61 3.02
N SER A 273 -14.42 8.66 2.45
CA SER A 273 -13.85 7.59 1.62
C SER A 273 -13.13 6.58 2.52
N LEU A 274 -13.76 5.44 2.76
CA LEU A 274 -13.15 4.35 3.51
C LEU A 274 -12.37 3.45 2.53
N MET A 275 -11.12 3.85 2.23
CA MET A 275 -10.28 3.11 1.30
C MET A 275 -9.93 1.73 1.87
N ALA A 276 -10.37 0.66 1.22
CA ALA A 276 -10.11 -0.72 1.62
C ALA A 276 -10.17 -1.65 0.42
N GLY A 277 -9.31 -2.67 0.40
CA GLY A 277 -9.29 -3.70 -0.62
C GLY A 277 -10.38 -4.76 -0.43
N GLN A 278 -10.51 -5.65 -1.39
CA GLN A 278 -11.53 -6.73 -1.40
C GLN A 278 -11.37 -7.70 -0.23
N VAL A 279 -10.21 -7.78 0.37
CA VAL A 279 -9.96 -8.61 1.58
C VAL A 279 -10.58 -8.04 2.85
N ALA A 280 -11.26 -6.88 2.79
CA ALA A 280 -11.96 -6.31 3.95
C ALA A 280 -12.94 -7.31 4.59
N GLY A 281 -13.63 -8.13 3.78
CA GLY A 281 -14.53 -9.18 4.27
C GLY A 281 -13.87 -10.33 5.02
N MET A 282 -12.53 -10.36 5.10
CA MET A 282 -11.76 -11.36 5.85
C MET A 282 -11.31 -10.86 7.23
N LEU A 283 -11.62 -9.62 7.58
CA LEU A 283 -11.16 -8.98 8.82
C LEU A 283 -12.25 -9.11 9.90
N HIS A 284 -11.91 -9.68 11.05
CA HIS A 284 -12.90 -10.04 12.07
C HIS A 284 -12.65 -9.44 13.45
N GLU A 285 -11.45 -8.93 13.70
CA GLU A 285 -11.06 -8.38 15.01
C GLU A 285 -9.96 -7.32 14.88
N VAL A 286 -9.86 -6.45 15.91
CA VAL A 286 -8.72 -5.55 16.08
C VAL A 286 -7.65 -6.28 16.86
N ARG A 287 -6.39 -6.25 16.38
CA ARG A 287 -5.27 -6.99 16.95
C ARG A 287 -3.98 -6.16 16.92
N PRO A 288 -2.98 -6.47 17.75
CA PRO A 288 -1.64 -5.90 17.60
C PRO A 288 -1.06 -6.15 16.20
N VAL A 289 -0.40 -5.16 15.62
CA VAL A 289 0.23 -5.29 14.29
C VAL A 289 1.23 -6.46 14.25
N ALA A 290 1.90 -6.72 15.37
CA ALA A 290 2.85 -7.81 15.50
C ALA A 290 2.21 -9.18 15.27
N ASP A 291 1.00 -9.39 15.79
CA ASP A 291 0.26 -10.65 15.63
C ASP A 291 -0.24 -10.83 14.20
N ILE A 292 -0.75 -9.75 13.59
CA ILE A 292 -1.19 -9.79 12.18
C ILE A 292 -0.02 -10.16 11.26
N LEU A 293 1.15 -9.57 11.45
CA LEU A 293 2.34 -9.85 10.63
C LEU A 293 2.90 -11.25 10.87
N ALA A 294 2.90 -11.72 12.12
CA ALA A 294 3.33 -13.07 12.46
C ALA A 294 2.41 -14.10 11.81
N ASP A 295 1.09 -13.94 11.92
CA ASP A 295 0.10 -14.86 11.33
C ASP A 295 0.18 -14.89 9.81
N LEU A 296 0.40 -13.73 9.16
CA LEU A 296 0.65 -13.68 7.72
C LEU A 296 1.85 -14.55 7.32
N TRP A 297 2.98 -14.41 8.02
CA TRP A 297 4.20 -15.11 7.69
C TRP A 297 4.14 -16.60 8.06
N ASP A 298 3.78 -16.90 9.30
CA ASP A 298 3.77 -18.27 9.80
C ASP A 298 2.67 -19.10 9.12
N GLY A 299 1.48 -18.52 8.91
CA GLY A 299 0.41 -19.15 8.14
C GLY A 299 0.82 -19.41 6.68
N GLY A 300 1.57 -18.50 6.06
CA GLY A 300 2.12 -18.69 4.71
C GLY A 300 3.10 -19.85 4.65
N ARG A 301 4.03 -19.92 5.61
CA ARG A 301 5.00 -21.02 5.71
C ARG A 301 4.31 -22.38 5.94
N GLN A 302 3.33 -22.41 6.83
CA GLN A 302 2.54 -23.63 7.10
C GLN A 302 1.80 -24.08 5.84
N ARG A 303 1.21 -23.17 5.07
CA ARG A 303 0.52 -23.50 3.82
C ARG A 303 1.47 -24.05 2.76
N ILE A 304 2.64 -23.44 2.59
CA ILE A 304 3.66 -23.95 1.66
C ILE A 304 4.12 -25.35 2.06
N ALA A 305 4.39 -25.57 3.34
CA ALA A 305 4.79 -26.88 3.85
C ALA A 305 3.72 -27.95 3.61
N ALA A 306 2.44 -27.64 3.85
CA ALA A 306 1.34 -28.56 3.60
C ALA A 306 1.25 -28.95 2.11
N LEU A 307 1.35 -27.96 1.19
CA LEU A 307 1.31 -28.24 -0.25
C LEU A 307 2.49 -29.09 -0.73
N SER A 308 3.69 -28.92 -0.15
CA SER A 308 4.86 -29.72 -0.52
C SER A 308 4.79 -31.19 -0.08
N THR A 309 3.89 -31.54 0.84
CA THR A 309 3.64 -32.93 1.27
C THR A 309 2.47 -33.58 0.54
N GLU A 310 1.63 -32.81 -0.13
CA GLU A 310 0.46 -33.29 -0.87
C GLU A 310 0.79 -33.53 -2.38
N CYS A 311 1.89 -32.97 -2.88
CA CYS A 311 2.41 -33.15 -4.24
C CYS A 311 3.64 -34.05 -4.28
#